data_db04cd7da414f782228fe93d7094e584
#
_entry.id   db04cd7da414f782228fe93d7094e584
#
_cell.length_a   1.000
_cell.length_b   1.000
_cell.length_c   1.000
_cell.angle_alpha   90.00
_cell.angle_beta   90.00
_cell.angle_gamma   90.00
#
_symmetry.space_group_name_H-M   'P 1'
#
loop_
_entity.id
_entity.type
_entity.pdbx_description
1 polymer ?
#
loop_
_entity_poly.entity_id
_entity_poly.type
_entity_poly.pdbx_seq_one_letter_code
_entity_poly.pdbx_strand_id
1 'polypeptide(L)'
;ILVRHGQSIWNKERRFTGWADVDLTEQGKLEAKKAGTLIKSQKIEFDAYFTSCLKRANNSLEIILKILNKNDANIIKSKSLNERHYGGLTSLNKDETIKKFGIQQVKIWRRSFDVAPPAMEDTHPYKNKINSSIASESLKDTFKRVVPYFDKNIKPLIKLKKNILIVFHGNSCRALLMKIFNISKEKIIDFEIPTGNPLLIKFEDNLKVKSYKYLDPTRSKKIIFNA
;
A
#
# COMPACT_ATOMS: atom_id res chain seq x y z
N ILE A 1 8.83 -7.11 -6.43
CA ILE A 1 9.06 -6.30 -5.22
C ILE A 1 7.82 -5.47 -4.92
N LEU A 2 7.39 -5.43 -3.65
CA LEU A 2 6.32 -4.57 -3.14
C LEU A 2 6.91 -3.48 -2.25
N VAL A 3 6.48 -2.23 -2.42
CA VAL A 3 6.92 -1.10 -1.58
C VAL A 3 5.70 -0.27 -1.16
N ARG A 4 5.51 -0.08 0.14
CA ARG A 4 4.62 0.99 0.60
C ARG A 4 5.34 2.33 0.40
N HIS A 5 4.63 3.32 -0.15
CA HIS A 5 5.16 4.69 -0.30
C HIS A 5 5.84 5.21 0.97
N GLY A 6 6.76 6.15 0.83
CA GLY A 6 7.41 6.84 1.94
C GLY A 6 6.41 7.63 2.81
N GLN A 7 6.86 8.12 3.97
CA GLN A 7 6.03 8.90 4.87
C GLN A 7 5.37 10.08 4.14
N SER A 8 4.03 10.17 4.17
CA SER A 8 3.29 11.33 3.67
C SER A 8 3.10 12.38 4.76
N ILE A 9 2.73 13.62 4.35
CA ILE A 9 2.42 14.73 5.27
C ILE A 9 1.41 14.27 6.33
N TRP A 10 0.32 13.62 5.93
CA TRP A 10 -0.71 13.16 6.87
C TRP A 10 -0.32 11.89 7.66
N ASN A 11 0.68 11.13 7.21
CA ASN A 11 1.27 10.10 8.08
C ASN A 11 2.00 10.76 9.25
N LYS A 12 2.79 11.82 9.00
CA LYS A 12 3.50 12.60 10.03
C LYS A 12 2.52 13.27 10.99
N GLU A 13 1.44 13.87 10.47
CA GLU A 13 0.41 14.53 11.26
C GLU A 13 -0.56 13.55 11.95
N ARG A 14 -0.38 12.23 11.77
CA ARG A 14 -1.25 11.19 12.32
C ARG A 14 -2.71 11.31 11.90
N ARG A 15 -2.99 11.74 10.64
CA ARG A 15 -4.34 11.84 10.07
C ARG A 15 -4.71 10.60 9.27
N PHE A 16 -6.01 10.38 9.10
CA PHE A 16 -6.56 9.40 8.16
C PHE A 16 -6.46 9.96 6.74
N THR A 17 -5.68 9.31 5.88
CA THR A 17 -5.39 9.84 4.53
C THR A 17 -6.37 9.31 3.48
N GLY A 18 -6.52 8.01 3.40
CA GLY A 18 -7.37 7.38 2.38
C GLY A 18 -7.01 7.84 0.96
N TRP A 19 -8.01 8.35 0.24
CA TRP A 19 -7.87 8.84 -1.13
C TRP A 19 -7.57 10.35 -1.24
N ALA A 20 -7.44 11.05 -0.11
CA ALA A 20 -6.91 12.41 -0.14
C ALA A 20 -5.48 12.40 -0.72
N ASP A 21 -5.24 13.28 -1.69
CA ASP A 21 -4.02 13.25 -2.51
C ASP A 21 -2.93 14.16 -1.92
N VAL A 22 -2.40 13.75 -0.77
CA VAL A 22 -1.30 14.42 -0.07
C VAL A 22 0.06 13.86 -0.49
N ASP A 23 1.08 14.70 -0.45
CA ASP A 23 2.43 14.39 -0.88
C ASP A 23 3.28 13.76 0.24
N LEU A 24 4.51 13.41 -0.11
CA LEU A 24 5.56 12.94 0.79
C LEU A 24 6.11 14.08 1.65
N THR A 25 6.58 13.73 2.84
CA THR A 25 7.49 14.57 3.62
C THR A 25 8.91 14.43 3.10
N GLU A 26 9.85 15.31 3.51
CA GLU A 26 11.27 15.11 3.21
C GLU A 26 11.77 13.76 3.73
N GLN A 27 11.33 13.34 4.92
CA GLN A 27 11.60 12.00 5.46
C GLN A 27 11.07 10.90 4.51
N GLY A 28 9.85 11.06 3.97
CA GLY A 28 9.28 10.11 3.01
C GLY A 28 10.07 10.03 1.70
N LYS A 29 10.63 11.14 1.23
CA LYS A 29 11.54 11.16 0.07
C LYS A 29 12.84 10.43 0.38
N LEU A 30 13.41 10.60 1.57
CA LEU A 30 14.60 9.84 2.02
C LEU A 30 14.30 8.34 2.13
N GLU A 31 13.14 7.96 2.64
CA GLU A 31 12.70 6.57 2.68
C GLU A 31 12.59 5.96 1.27
N ALA A 32 12.05 6.70 0.31
CA ALA A 32 11.98 6.27 -1.09
C ALA A 32 13.37 6.15 -1.74
N LYS A 33 14.29 7.08 -1.46
CA LYS A 33 15.69 6.98 -1.91
C LYS A 33 16.36 5.74 -1.34
N LYS A 34 16.23 5.50 -0.03
CA LYS A 34 16.77 4.29 0.63
C LYS A 34 16.19 3.02 0.00
N ALA A 35 14.87 2.99 -0.25
CA ALA A 35 14.22 1.87 -0.94
C ALA A 35 14.85 1.61 -2.33
N GLY A 36 15.06 2.67 -3.12
CA GLY A 36 15.73 2.58 -4.42
C GLY A 36 17.13 1.99 -4.32
N THR A 37 17.95 2.43 -3.36
CA THR A 37 19.29 1.89 -3.12
C THR A 37 19.26 0.41 -2.74
N LEU A 38 18.35 0.01 -1.83
CA LEU A 38 18.17 -1.39 -1.43
C LEU A 38 17.71 -2.29 -2.59
N ILE A 39 16.84 -1.78 -3.45
CA ILE A 39 16.40 -2.50 -4.66
C ILE A 39 17.54 -2.63 -5.65
N LYS A 40 18.29 -1.56 -5.91
CA LYS A 40 19.44 -1.54 -6.82
C LYS A 40 20.51 -2.58 -6.44
N SER A 41 20.77 -2.75 -5.13
CA SER A 41 21.73 -3.74 -4.64
C SER A 41 21.31 -5.19 -4.94
N GLN A 42 20.03 -5.46 -5.22
CA GLN A 42 19.57 -6.80 -5.59
C GLN A 42 19.91 -7.17 -7.05
N LYS A 43 20.37 -6.22 -7.87
CA LYS A 43 20.72 -6.40 -9.30
C LYS A 43 19.58 -7.05 -10.11
N ILE A 44 18.33 -6.68 -9.81
CA ILE A 44 17.13 -7.19 -10.51
C ILE A 44 16.78 -6.19 -11.61
N GLU A 45 16.70 -6.67 -12.86
CA GLU A 45 16.08 -5.91 -13.95
C GLU A 45 14.58 -6.10 -13.92
N PHE A 46 13.83 -4.97 -13.92
CA PHE A 46 12.37 -4.97 -13.87
C PHE A 46 11.77 -4.81 -15.26
N ASP A 47 10.73 -5.60 -15.52
CA ASP A 47 10.00 -5.58 -16.79
C ASP A 47 8.74 -4.70 -16.73
N ALA A 48 8.17 -4.47 -15.54
CA ALA A 48 6.98 -3.66 -15.37
C ALA A 48 6.93 -2.95 -14.02
N TYR A 49 6.33 -1.75 -14.03
CA TYR A 49 6.22 -0.86 -12.88
C TYR A 49 4.76 -0.47 -12.66
N PHE A 50 4.23 -0.79 -11.49
CA PHE A 50 2.85 -0.51 -11.13
C PHE A 50 2.77 0.44 -9.95
N THR A 51 1.76 1.32 -9.97
CA THR A 51 1.45 2.19 -8.83
C THR A 51 -0.02 2.57 -8.80
N SER A 52 -0.42 3.25 -7.73
CA SER A 52 -1.75 3.82 -7.59
C SER A 52 -1.87 5.16 -8.36
N CYS A 53 -3.05 5.78 -8.30
CA CYS A 53 -3.27 7.12 -8.85
C CYS A 53 -2.88 8.25 -7.85
N LEU A 54 -2.40 7.94 -6.64
CA LEU A 54 -2.16 8.94 -5.59
C LEU A 54 -0.69 9.39 -5.57
N LYS A 55 -0.48 10.72 -5.45
CA LYS A 55 0.84 11.38 -5.55
C LYS A 55 1.92 10.71 -4.71
N ARG A 56 1.67 10.45 -3.43
CA ARG A 56 2.67 9.87 -2.54
C ARG A 56 3.25 8.54 -3.02
N ALA A 57 2.44 7.70 -3.69
CA ALA A 57 2.93 6.45 -4.27
C ALA A 57 3.66 6.69 -5.60
N ASN A 58 3.13 7.58 -6.45
CA ASN A 58 3.77 7.99 -7.70
C ASN A 58 5.15 8.59 -7.43
N ASN A 59 5.22 9.60 -6.55
CA ASN A 59 6.47 10.30 -6.22
C ASN A 59 7.49 9.33 -5.57
N SER A 60 7.04 8.37 -4.74
CA SER A 60 7.92 7.33 -4.21
C SER A 60 8.48 6.44 -5.32
N LEU A 61 7.65 6.02 -6.28
CA LEU A 61 8.11 5.20 -7.42
C LEU A 61 9.08 6.00 -8.31
N GLU A 62 8.78 7.24 -8.63
CA GLU A 62 9.65 8.10 -9.45
C GLU A 62 11.03 8.29 -8.81
N ILE A 63 11.09 8.50 -7.47
CA ILE A 63 12.36 8.58 -6.74
C ILE A 63 13.12 7.25 -6.83
N ILE A 64 12.45 6.12 -6.68
CA ILE A 64 13.05 4.79 -6.81
C ILE A 64 13.60 4.60 -8.22
N LEU A 65 12.83 4.91 -9.25
CA LEU A 65 13.22 4.76 -10.66
C LEU A 65 14.44 5.61 -11.02
N LYS A 66 14.54 6.83 -10.50
CA LYS A 66 15.76 7.67 -10.65
C LYS A 66 17.01 6.96 -10.10
N ILE A 67 16.92 6.32 -8.93
CA ILE A 67 18.05 5.58 -8.34
C ILE A 67 18.39 4.33 -9.17
N LEU A 68 17.39 3.72 -9.81
CA LEU A 68 17.57 2.56 -10.69
C LEU A 68 18.05 2.94 -12.10
N ASN A 69 18.18 4.24 -12.42
CA ASN A 69 18.48 4.77 -13.76
C ASN A 69 17.44 4.36 -14.81
N LYS A 70 16.14 4.35 -14.43
CA LYS A 70 14.99 4.00 -15.27
C LYS A 70 14.03 5.19 -15.42
N ASN A 71 14.55 6.36 -15.82
CA ASN A 71 13.77 7.61 -15.89
C ASN A 71 12.63 7.54 -16.92
N ASP A 72 12.79 6.79 -18.00
CA ASP A 72 11.82 6.64 -19.09
C ASP A 72 10.93 5.41 -18.92
N ALA A 73 10.86 4.85 -17.71
CA ALA A 73 10.05 3.66 -17.44
C ALA A 73 8.55 3.93 -17.66
N ASN A 74 7.89 3.05 -18.41
CA ASN A 74 6.44 3.10 -18.54
C ASN A 74 5.76 2.67 -17.25
N ILE A 75 5.16 3.61 -16.52
CA ILE A 75 4.50 3.39 -15.24
C ILE A 75 3.01 3.13 -15.46
N ILE A 76 2.54 1.97 -15.02
CA ILE A 76 1.13 1.58 -15.08
C ILE A 76 0.43 2.03 -13.80
N LYS A 77 -0.44 3.05 -13.90
CA LYS A 77 -1.21 3.61 -12.78
C LYS A 77 -2.63 3.01 -12.75
N SER A 78 -3.10 2.63 -11.55
CA SER A 78 -4.46 2.11 -11.40
C SER A 78 -5.12 2.55 -10.08
N LYS A 79 -6.38 2.99 -10.16
CA LYS A 79 -7.24 3.24 -8.98
C LYS A 79 -7.42 1.97 -8.14
N SER A 80 -7.35 0.78 -8.76
CA SER A 80 -7.41 -0.50 -8.03
C SER A 80 -6.26 -0.69 -7.04
N LEU A 81 -5.16 0.03 -7.20
CA LEU A 81 -4.02 0.02 -6.26
C LEU A 81 -4.06 1.18 -5.25
N ASN A 82 -5.07 2.06 -5.28
CA ASN A 82 -5.21 3.14 -4.31
C ASN A 82 -5.29 2.60 -2.87
N GLU A 83 -4.98 3.47 -1.91
CA GLU A 83 -5.21 3.21 -0.49
C GLU A 83 -6.70 2.91 -0.22
N ARG A 84 -7.02 2.29 0.90
CA ARG A 84 -8.38 2.12 1.38
C ARG A 84 -9.05 3.49 1.58
N HIS A 85 -10.29 3.63 1.13
CA HIS A 85 -11.06 4.85 1.32
C HIS A 85 -11.55 4.95 2.77
N TYR A 86 -11.12 5.99 3.50
CA TYR A 86 -11.44 6.14 4.91
C TYR A 86 -12.78 6.81 5.21
N GLY A 87 -13.57 7.11 4.16
CA GLY A 87 -14.91 7.70 4.33
C GLY A 87 -14.89 9.00 5.11
N GLY A 88 -15.84 9.15 6.02
CA GLY A 88 -15.97 10.33 6.90
C GLY A 88 -14.81 10.54 7.87
N LEU A 89 -13.92 9.56 8.06
CA LEU A 89 -12.70 9.75 8.85
C LEU A 89 -11.59 10.48 8.09
N THR A 90 -11.71 10.67 6.78
CA THR A 90 -10.68 11.33 5.95
C THR A 90 -10.33 12.69 6.54
N SER A 91 -9.06 13.01 6.66
CA SER A 91 -8.45 14.20 7.27
C SER A 91 -8.50 14.30 8.81
N LEU A 92 -9.31 13.52 9.50
CA LEU A 92 -9.36 13.56 10.96
C LEU A 92 -8.02 13.10 11.57
N ASN A 93 -7.61 13.75 12.64
CA ASN A 93 -6.46 13.31 13.43
C ASN A 93 -6.83 12.04 14.20
N LYS A 94 -5.94 11.04 14.20
CA LYS A 94 -6.21 9.72 14.82
C LYS A 94 -6.36 9.80 16.34
N ASP A 95 -5.59 10.67 16.99
CA ASP A 95 -5.60 10.77 18.45
C ASP A 95 -6.88 11.50 18.94
N GLU A 96 -7.31 12.55 18.21
CA GLU A 96 -8.59 13.21 18.44
C GLU A 96 -9.77 12.27 18.16
N THR A 97 -9.67 11.48 17.12
CA THR A 97 -10.70 10.46 16.78
C THR A 97 -10.79 9.40 17.89
N ILE A 98 -9.64 8.97 18.46
CA ILE A 98 -9.62 8.06 19.60
C ILE A 98 -10.27 8.69 20.83
N LYS A 99 -10.00 9.98 21.12
CA LYS A 99 -10.65 10.70 22.24
C LYS A 99 -12.17 10.77 22.06
N LYS A 100 -12.64 10.97 20.81
CA LYS A 100 -14.08 11.12 20.50
C LYS A 100 -14.84 9.79 20.50
N PHE A 101 -14.27 8.73 19.92
CA PHE A 101 -14.97 7.45 19.64
C PHE A 101 -14.45 6.25 20.44
N GLY A 102 -13.40 6.45 21.22
CA GLY A 102 -12.75 5.39 21.96
C GLY A 102 -11.75 4.58 21.13
N ILE A 103 -10.73 4.05 21.80
CA ILE A 103 -9.62 3.32 21.15
C ILE A 103 -10.09 2.04 20.45
N GLN A 104 -11.05 1.33 21.03
CA GLN A 104 -11.57 0.07 20.47
C GLN A 104 -12.31 0.30 19.14
N GLN A 105 -13.20 1.31 19.09
CA GLN A 105 -13.92 1.64 17.87
C GLN A 105 -12.98 2.09 16.75
N VAL A 106 -12.00 2.92 17.08
CA VAL A 106 -11.01 3.39 16.11
C VAL A 106 -10.11 2.24 15.64
N LYS A 107 -9.76 1.29 16.52
CA LYS A 107 -9.03 0.07 16.16
C LYS A 107 -9.85 -0.78 15.19
N ILE A 108 -11.15 -0.96 15.42
CA ILE A 108 -12.07 -1.68 14.51
C ILE A 108 -12.05 -1.02 13.14
N TRP A 109 -12.30 0.28 13.01
CA TRP A 109 -12.29 0.98 11.72
C TRP A 109 -10.94 0.92 11.00
N ARG A 110 -9.84 0.88 11.75
CA ARG A 110 -8.49 0.87 11.17
C ARG A 110 -8.01 -0.51 10.76
N ARG A 111 -8.42 -1.55 11.45
CA ARG A 111 -7.72 -2.85 11.41
C ARG A 111 -8.61 -4.02 11.03
N SER A 112 -9.92 -4.00 11.32
CA SER A 112 -10.81 -5.12 10.98
C SER A 112 -10.84 -5.35 9.46
N PHE A 113 -11.14 -6.57 9.10
CA PHE A 113 -11.28 -6.96 7.70
C PHE A 113 -12.60 -6.47 7.12
N ASP A 114 -13.72 -6.63 7.85
CA ASP A 114 -15.08 -6.50 7.33
C ASP A 114 -15.72 -5.13 7.61
N VAL A 115 -15.25 -4.40 8.65
CA VAL A 115 -15.90 -3.17 9.08
C VAL A 115 -15.30 -1.97 8.36
N ALA A 116 -16.13 -1.25 7.61
CA ALA A 116 -15.76 0.02 7.00
C ALA A 116 -15.85 1.17 8.01
N PRO A 117 -15.06 2.25 7.85
CA PRO A 117 -15.30 3.51 8.53
C PRO A 117 -16.66 4.11 8.15
N PRO A 118 -17.16 5.12 8.90
CA PRO A 118 -18.37 5.87 8.52
C PRO A 118 -18.28 6.37 7.07
N ALA A 119 -19.40 6.37 6.36
CA ALA A 119 -19.49 6.89 5.01
C ALA A 119 -19.05 8.37 4.94
N MET A 120 -18.49 8.78 3.81
CA MET A 120 -18.22 10.20 3.53
C MET A 120 -19.52 10.86 3.08
N GLU A 121 -20.03 11.77 3.89
CA GLU A 121 -21.22 12.57 3.57
C GLU A 121 -20.93 13.60 2.49
N ASP A 122 -21.97 14.10 1.82
CA ASP A 122 -21.82 15.10 0.76
C ASP A 122 -21.28 16.44 1.25
N THR A 123 -21.52 16.77 2.52
CA THR A 123 -21.00 17.95 3.21
C THR A 123 -19.52 17.84 3.60
N HIS A 124 -18.90 16.67 3.44
CA HIS A 124 -17.52 16.45 3.86
C HIS A 124 -16.53 17.30 3.02
N PRO A 125 -15.58 18.05 3.65
CA PRO A 125 -14.67 18.99 2.94
C PRO A 125 -13.82 18.37 1.83
N TYR A 126 -13.67 17.03 1.83
CA TYR A 126 -12.91 16.29 0.83
C TYR A 126 -13.79 15.56 -0.20
N LYS A 127 -15.11 15.63 -0.12
CA LYS A 127 -16.04 14.94 -1.04
C LYS A 127 -15.73 15.27 -2.49
N ASN A 128 -15.73 16.54 -2.84
CA ASN A 128 -15.48 17.00 -4.21
C ASN A 128 -14.01 16.82 -4.65
N LYS A 129 -13.06 16.91 -3.69
CA LYS A 129 -11.63 16.74 -3.98
C LYS A 129 -11.26 15.29 -4.31
N ILE A 130 -11.92 14.32 -3.67
CA ILE A 130 -11.68 12.90 -3.90
C ILE A 130 -12.43 12.42 -5.15
N ASN A 131 -13.59 13.00 -5.44
CA ASN A 131 -14.43 12.69 -6.60
C ASN A 131 -14.59 11.17 -6.82
N SER A 132 -15.19 10.50 -5.84
CA SER A 132 -15.41 9.06 -5.84
C SER A 132 -16.85 8.74 -5.48
N SER A 133 -17.45 7.76 -6.16
CA SER A 133 -18.73 7.17 -5.78
C SER A 133 -18.62 6.25 -4.56
N ILE A 134 -17.40 5.88 -4.16
CA ILE A 134 -17.15 5.04 -2.99
C ILE A 134 -17.27 5.92 -1.74
N ALA A 135 -18.21 5.60 -0.87
CA ALA A 135 -18.44 6.36 0.36
C ALA A 135 -17.42 6.02 1.46
N SER A 136 -17.04 4.76 1.59
CA SER A 136 -15.95 4.25 2.46
C SER A 136 -15.59 2.82 2.08
N GLU A 137 -14.45 2.31 2.56
CA GLU A 137 -14.01 0.93 2.34
C GLU A 137 -13.57 0.25 3.63
N SER A 138 -14.01 -0.99 3.81
CA SER A 138 -13.34 -1.97 4.68
C SER A 138 -12.07 -2.51 4.00
N LEU A 139 -11.27 -3.32 4.70
CA LEU A 139 -10.17 -4.04 4.06
C LEU A 139 -10.68 -5.08 3.05
N LYS A 140 -11.86 -5.68 3.30
CA LYS A 140 -12.55 -6.58 2.39
C LYS A 140 -12.91 -5.90 1.07
N ASP A 141 -13.38 -4.65 1.10
CA ASP A 141 -13.70 -3.90 -0.12
C ASP A 141 -12.41 -3.55 -0.89
N THR A 142 -11.37 -3.15 -0.18
CA THR A 142 -10.02 -2.97 -0.77
C THR A 142 -9.52 -4.26 -1.42
N PHE A 143 -9.69 -5.41 -0.77
CA PHE A 143 -9.34 -6.73 -1.30
C PHE A 143 -10.10 -7.05 -2.59
N LYS A 144 -11.42 -6.77 -2.64
CA LYS A 144 -12.27 -7.02 -3.81
C LYS A 144 -11.84 -6.25 -5.07
N ARG A 145 -11.07 -5.17 -4.96
CA ARG A 145 -10.54 -4.43 -6.12
C ARG A 145 -9.06 -4.70 -6.39
N VAL A 146 -8.24 -4.87 -5.34
CA VAL A 146 -6.80 -5.11 -5.49
C VAL A 146 -6.54 -6.50 -6.07
N VAL A 147 -7.20 -7.54 -5.55
CA VAL A 147 -6.92 -8.92 -5.93
C VAL A 147 -7.34 -9.23 -7.37
N PRO A 148 -8.53 -8.89 -7.85
CA PRO A 148 -8.87 -9.07 -9.26
C PRO A 148 -7.96 -8.29 -10.21
N TYR A 149 -7.53 -7.09 -9.82
CA TYR A 149 -6.57 -6.33 -10.61
C TYR A 149 -5.21 -7.05 -10.69
N PHE A 150 -4.71 -7.56 -9.57
CA PHE A 150 -3.48 -8.35 -9.52
C PHE A 150 -3.61 -9.62 -10.38
N ASP A 151 -4.70 -10.37 -10.23
CA ASP A 151 -4.90 -11.62 -10.95
C ASP A 151 -5.00 -11.39 -12.48
N LYS A 152 -5.59 -10.28 -12.92
CA LYS A 152 -5.76 -9.95 -14.35
C LYS A 152 -4.51 -9.31 -14.97
N ASN A 153 -3.81 -8.41 -14.28
CA ASN A 153 -2.81 -7.54 -14.90
C ASN A 153 -1.37 -7.83 -14.46
N ILE A 154 -1.16 -8.39 -13.28
CA ILE A 154 0.18 -8.57 -12.70
C ILE A 154 0.59 -10.04 -12.68
N LYS A 155 -0.29 -10.90 -12.19
CA LYS A 155 -0.04 -12.34 -12.10
C LYS A 155 0.35 -13.02 -13.43
N PRO A 156 -0.23 -12.66 -14.60
CA PRO A 156 0.22 -13.20 -15.88
C PRO A 156 1.67 -12.87 -16.20
N LEU A 157 2.13 -11.65 -15.84
CA LEU A 157 3.53 -11.25 -16.04
C LEU A 157 4.47 -12.08 -15.15
N ILE A 158 4.06 -12.36 -13.90
CA ILE A 158 4.85 -13.24 -13.01
C ILE A 158 4.93 -14.66 -13.57
N LYS A 159 3.85 -15.20 -14.17
CA LYS A 159 3.86 -16.48 -14.88
C LYS A 159 4.86 -16.51 -16.03
N LEU A 160 5.05 -15.38 -16.72
CA LEU A 160 6.06 -15.22 -17.77
C LEU A 160 7.46 -14.94 -17.20
N LYS A 161 7.70 -15.17 -15.91
CA LYS A 161 8.98 -14.94 -15.20
C LYS A 161 9.45 -13.49 -15.22
N LYS A 162 8.53 -12.54 -15.42
CA LYS A 162 8.80 -11.11 -15.41
C LYS A 162 9.00 -10.58 -13.98
N ASN A 163 9.95 -9.68 -13.81
CA ASN A 163 10.23 -9.00 -12.55
C ASN A 163 9.36 -7.75 -12.44
N ILE A 164 8.61 -7.63 -11.37
CA ILE A 164 7.61 -6.58 -11.18
C ILE A 164 7.96 -5.73 -9.96
N LEU A 165 7.89 -4.41 -10.12
CA LEU A 165 7.95 -3.47 -9.01
C LEU A 165 6.58 -2.81 -8.82
N ILE A 166 6.04 -2.90 -7.60
CA ILE A 166 4.76 -2.26 -7.23
C ILE A 166 5.01 -1.30 -6.07
N VAL A 167 4.70 -0.01 -6.27
CA VAL A 167 4.73 1.00 -5.20
C VAL A 167 3.31 1.48 -4.93
N PHE A 168 2.80 1.22 -3.73
CA PHE A 168 1.40 1.48 -3.39
C PHE A 168 1.22 1.77 -1.89
N HIS A 169 0.13 1.33 -1.22
CA HIS A 169 -0.24 1.80 0.11
C HIS A 169 -0.36 0.67 1.13
N GLY A 170 -0.49 1.05 2.41
CA GLY A 170 -0.52 0.09 3.50
C GLY A 170 -1.68 -0.91 3.40
N ASN A 171 -2.92 -0.46 3.17
CA ASN A 171 -4.06 -1.38 3.12
C ASN A 171 -4.17 -2.12 1.77
N SER A 172 -3.84 -1.50 0.64
CA SER A 172 -3.77 -2.22 -0.63
C SER A 172 -2.66 -3.28 -0.61
N CYS A 173 -1.52 -3.01 0.04
CA CYS A 173 -0.48 -4.01 0.26
C CYS A 173 -0.98 -5.15 1.15
N ARG A 174 -1.63 -4.84 2.29
CA ARG A 174 -2.22 -5.86 3.19
C ARG A 174 -3.22 -6.75 2.45
N ALA A 175 -4.11 -6.17 1.65
CA ALA A 175 -5.07 -6.92 0.83
C ALA A 175 -4.36 -7.88 -0.15
N LEU A 176 -3.31 -7.41 -0.82
CA LEU A 176 -2.53 -8.25 -1.74
C LEU A 176 -1.78 -9.36 -1.01
N LEU A 177 -1.18 -9.06 0.16
CA LEU A 177 -0.44 -10.06 0.95
C LEU A 177 -1.38 -11.12 1.54
N MET A 178 -2.63 -10.79 1.89
CA MET A 178 -3.64 -11.79 2.24
C MET A 178 -3.80 -12.84 1.14
N LYS A 179 -3.85 -12.40 -0.13
CA LYS A 179 -3.96 -13.30 -1.29
C LYS A 179 -2.69 -14.11 -1.50
N ILE A 180 -1.52 -13.45 -1.52
CA ILE A 180 -0.24 -14.10 -1.85
C ILE A 180 0.15 -15.14 -0.79
N PHE A 181 -0.08 -14.84 0.48
CA PHE A 181 0.37 -15.65 1.61
C PHE A 181 -0.76 -16.37 2.37
N ASN A 182 -1.96 -16.34 1.81
CA ASN A 182 -3.14 -16.95 2.43
C ASN A 182 -3.34 -16.54 3.91
N ILE A 183 -3.14 -15.22 4.20
CA ILE A 183 -3.27 -14.70 5.57
C ILE A 183 -4.77 -14.60 5.90
N SER A 184 -5.18 -15.15 7.05
CA SER A 184 -6.56 -15.07 7.51
C SER A 184 -6.97 -13.66 7.91
N LYS A 185 -8.29 -13.40 7.95
CA LYS A 185 -8.87 -12.11 8.36
C LYS A 185 -8.53 -11.74 9.81
N GLU A 186 -8.31 -12.71 10.68
CA GLU A 186 -7.92 -12.51 12.07
C GLU A 186 -6.46 -12.06 12.16
N LYS A 187 -5.57 -12.70 11.41
CA LYS A 187 -4.12 -12.41 11.44
C LYS A 187 -3.75 -11.11 10.76
N ILE A 188 -4.49 -10.68 9.73
CA ILE A 188 -4.18 -9.44 9.01
C ILE A 188 -4.37 -8.19 9.89
N ILE A 189 -5.11 -8.28 10.99
CA ILE A 189 -5.37 -7.18 11.91
C ILE A 189 -4.07 -6.58 12.46
N ASP A 190 -3.11 -7.44 12.82
CA ASP A 190 -1.84 -7.03 13.44
C ASP A 190 -0.72 -6.78 12.42
N PHE A 191 -1.03 -6.90 11.13
CA PHE A 191 -0.03 -6.79 10.09
C PHE A 191 0.27 -5.33 9.73
N GLU A 192 1.51 -4.90 9.95
CA GLU A 192 1.99 -3.57 9.59
C GLU A 192 2.98 -3.62 8.41
N ILE A 193 2.76 -2.75 7.44
CA ILE A 193 3.67 -2.56 6.32
C ILE A 193 4.50 -1.30 6.58
N PRO A 194 5.81 -1.41 6.77
CA PRO A 194 6.66 -0.24 6.97
C PRO A 194 6.72 0.62 5.70
N THR A 195 6.78 1.96 5.87
CA THR A 195 6.96 2.90 4.74
C THR A 195 8.34 2.75 4.14
N GLY A 196 8.45 2.84 2.81
CA GLY A 196 9.73 2.83 2.10
C GLY A 196 10.62 1.62 2.39
N ASN A 197 10.06 0.47 2.80
CA ASN A 197 10.83 -0.76 2.99
C ASN A 197 10.42 -1.81 1.97
N PRO A 198 11.29 -2.14 0.99
CA PRO A 198 10.94 -3.08 -0.06
C PRO A 198 10.79 -4.50 0.47
N LEU A 199 9.69 -5.16 0.12
CA LEU A 199 9.46 -6.58 0.34
C LEU A 199 9.73 -7.33 -0.97
N LEU A 200 10.82 -8.07 -1.03
CA LEU A 200 11.14 -8.99 -2.13
C LEU A 200 10.39 -10.30 -1.91
N ILE A 201 9.62 -10.73 -2.91
CA ILE A 201 8.92 -12.02 -2.94
C ILE A 201 9.39 -12.76 -4.19
N LYS A 202 9.85 -13.98 -4.02
CA LYS A 202 10.19 -14.90 -5.13
C LYS A 202 9.12 -15.98 -5.20
N PHE A 203 8.70 -16.29 -6.42
CA PHE A 203 7.70 -17.32 -6.71
C PHE A 203 8.35 -18.54 -7.36
N GLU A 204 7.74 -19.69 -7.17
CA GLU A 204 7.96 -20.90 -7.94
C GLU A 204 7.17 -20.84 -9.25
N ASP A 205 7.40 -21.79 -10.18
CA ASP A 205 6.70 -21.86 -11.47
C ASP A 205 5.17 -22.05 -11.30
N ASN A 206 4.74 -22.70 -10.21
CA ASN A 206 3.33 -22.86 -9.84
C ASN A 206 2.73 -21.65 -9.12
N LEU A 207 3.49 -20.55 -9.01
CA LEU A 207 3.15 -19.31 -8.32
C LEU A 207 3.00 -19.42 -6.78
N LYS A 208 3.44 -20.52 -6.17
CA LYS A 208 3.64 -20.55 -4.73
C LYS A 208 4.82 -19.66 -4.34
N VAL A 209 4.75 -19.08 -3.15
CA VAL A 209 5.87 -18.28 -2.64
C VAL A 209 7.04 -19.19 -2.32
N LYS A 210 8.16 -19.02 -3.03
CA LYS A 210 9.42 -19.71 -2.79
C LYS A 210 10.16 -19.11 -1.60
N SER A 211 10.25 -17.78 -1.55
CA SER A 211 10.92 -17.06 -0.48
C SER A 211 10.47 -15.60 -0.44
N TYR A 212 10.64 -14.95 0.69
CA TYR A 212 10.40 -13.53 0.85
C TYR A 212 11.32 -12.93 1.90
N LYS A 213 11.64 -11.64 1.76
CA LYS A 213 12.38 -10.87 2.76
C LYS A 213 12.12 -9.38 2.59
N TYR A 214 12.07 -8.65 3.71
CA TYR A 214 12.28 -7.21 3.67
C TYR A 214 13.75 -6.91 3.39
N LEU A 215 14.03 -5.93 2.54
CA LEU A 215 15.40 -5.56 2.20
C LEU A 215 16.07 -4.75 3.31
N ASP A 216 15.29 -4.13 4.20
CA ASP A 216 15.74 -3.55 5.46
C ASP A 216 15.13 -4.32 6.63
N PRO A 217 15.79 -5.38 7.14
CA PRO A 217 15.25 -6.20 8.21
C PRO A 217 15.12 -5.46 9.54
N THR A 218 15.88 -4.39 9.75
CA THR A 218 15.84 -3.60 11.00
C THR A 218 14.55 -2.80 11.16
N ARG A 219 13.82 -2.58 10.07
CA ARG A 219 12.57 -1.81 10.01
C ARG A 219 11.33 -2.67 9.76
N SER A 220 11.43 -3.96 9.96
CA SER A 220 10.33 -4.89 9.72
C SER A 220 10.08 -5.78 10.92
N LYS A 221 8.80 -5.98 11.25
CA LYS A 221 8.41 -7.11 12.09
C LYS A 221 8.38 -8.38 11.23
N LYS A 222 8.72 -9.53 11.85
CA LYS A 222 8.65 -10.82 11.15
C LYS A 222 7.22 -11.05 10.63
N ILE A 223 7.10 -11.32 9.35
CA ILE A 223 5.83 -11.70 8.75
C ILE A 223 5.60 -13.17 9.12
N ILE A 224 4.63 -13.44 9.97
CA ILE A 224 4.27 -14.81 10.35
C ILE A 224 3.15 -15.24 9.41
N PHE A 225 3.48 -16.15 8.50
CA PHE A 225 2.50 -16.80 7.64
C PHE A 225 2.11 -18.16 8.24
N ASN A 226 0.88 -18.59 7.96
CA ASN A 226 0.58 -20.00 8.06
C ASN A 226 1.17 -20.69 6.83
N ALA A 227 2.11 -21.59 7.07
CA ALA A 227 2.51 -22.56 6.09
C ALA A 227 1.34 -23.52 5.82
#